data_4118981f9ffd24bbbe9efcb0e447fd8c
#
_entry.id   4118981f9ffd24bbbe9efcb0e447fd8c
#
_cell.length_a   1.000
_cell.length_b   1.000
_cell.length_c   1.000
_cell.angle_alpha   90.00
_cell.angle_beta   90.00
_cell.angle_gamma   90.00
#
_symmetry.space_group_name_H-M   'P 1'
#
loop_
_entity.id
_entity.type
_entity.pdbx_description
1 polymer ?
#
loop_
_entity_poly.entity_id
_entity_poly.type
_entity_poly.pdbx_seq_one_letter_code
_entity_poly.pdbx_strand_id
1 'polypeptide(L)'
;GQSEFADRSAILLPDRQSAELAAAARRGNPGAVDQIPLEFIDDTLGFHPEWIVDKIAPRPVLFITCDDDRLVPPEESESLYAHAGEPKKLIVLKGWGHYEVYTGEAFRQVIEPTLSWYQTNLPARPVG
;
A
#
# COMPACT_ATOMS: atom_id res chain seq x y z
N GLY A 1 28.99 -15.04 -14.52
CA GLY A 1 27.91 -14.08 -14.63
C GLY A 1 27.36 -13.78 -13.27
N GLN A 2 27.32 -12.53 -12.88
CA GLN A 2 26.61 -12.11 -11.67
C GLN A 2 25.12 -12.37 -11.91
N SER A 3 24.42 -12.89 -10.91
CA SER A 3 22.99 -13.10 -10.97
C SER A 3 22.28 -11.76 -11.20
N GLU A 4 21.53 -11.65 -12.28
CA GLU A 4 20.67 -10.49 -12.58
C GLU A 4 19.41 -10.47 -11.71
N PHE A 5 19.29 -11.41 -10.78
CA PHE A 5 18.13 -11.59 -9.91
C PHE A 5 18.54 -11.64 -8.44
N ALA A 6 17.64 -11.18 -7.59
CA ALA A 6 17.78 -11.21 -6.14
C ALA A 6 16.62 -11.95 -5.47
N ASP A 7 16.85 -12.47 -4.26
CA ASP A 7 15.79 -13.08 -3.45
C ASP A 7 14.76 -12.02 -3.03
N ARG A 8 13.53 -12.19 -3.49
CA ARG A 8 12.42 -11.28 -3.20
C ARG A 8 12.17 -11.11 -1.70
N SER A 9 12.26 -12.20 -0.93
CA SER A 9 11.97 -12.16 0.51
C SER A 9 12.99 -11.33 1.28
N ALA A 10 14.25 -11.37 0.85
CA ALA A 10 15.33 -10.64 1.51
C ALA A 10 15.24 -9.12 1.28
N ILE A 11 14.61 -8.69 0.18
CA ILE A 11 14.63 -7.29 -0.26
C ILE A 11 13.28 -6.60 -0.02
N LEU A 12 12.17 -7.26 -0.39
CA LEU A 12 10.84 -6.64 -0.36
C LEU A 12 10.01 -7.01 0.88
N LEU A 13 10.42 -8.05 1.62
CA LEU A 13 9.65 -8.59 2.73
C LEU A 13 10.55 -8.77 3.95
N PRO A 14 11.14 -7.68 4.48
CA PRO A 14 12.15 -7.74 5.54
C PRO A 14 11.57 -8.13 6.91
N ASP A 15 10.25 -7.97 7.09
CA ASP A 15 9.60 -8.31 8.33
C ASP A 15 9.21 -9.80 8.39
N ARG A 16 9.13 -10.33 9.61
CA ARG A 16 8.89 -11.75 9.87
C ARG A 16 7.55 -12.22 9.33
N GLN A 17 6.49 -11.43 9.51
CA GLN A 17 5.14 -11.79 9.09
C GLN A 17 5.06 -11.95 7.56
N SER A 18 5.61 -11.01 6.82
CA SER A 18 5.69 -11.04 5.36
C SER A 18 6.50 -12.23 4.86
N ALA A 19 7.63 -12.54 5.51
CA ALA A 19 8.46 -13.69 5.15
C ALA A 19 7.72 -15.02 5.37
N GLU A 20 6.99 -15.16 6.48
CA GLU A 20 6.17 -16.36 6.79
C GLU A 20 5.03 -16.53 5.77
N LEU A 21 4.33 -15.46 5.40
CA LEU A 21 3.28 -15.47 4.38
C LEU A 21 3.83 -15.84 2.99
N ALA A 22 4.97 -15.27 2.60
CA ALA A 22 5.63 -15.61 1.35
C ALA A 22 6.05 -17.09 1.31
N ALA A 23 6.60 -17.61 2.40
CA ALA A 23 6.95 -19.02 2.51
C ALA A 23 5.70 -19.94 2.44
N ALA A 24 4.58 -19.54 3.04
CA ALA A 24 3.33 -20.26 2.95
C ALA A 24 2.76 -20.25 1.52
N ALA A 25 2.79 -19.11 0.85
CA ALA A 25 2.35 -18.97 -0.54
C ALA A 25 3.15 -19.86 -1.49
N ARG A 26 4.48 -19.95 -1.32
CA ARG A 26 5.33 -20.84 -2.11
C ARG A 26 4.98 -22.33 -1.93
N ARG A 27 4.66 -22.76 -0.71
CA ARG A 27 4.24 -24.14 -0.46
C ARG A 27 2.92 -24.49 -1.15
N GLY A 28 2.00 -23.53 -1.25
CA GLY A 28 0.71 -23.71 -1.91
C GLY A 28 0.72 -23.46 -3.42
N ASN A 29 1.76 -22.77 -3.94
CA ASN A 29 1.87 -22.41 -5.35
C ASN A 29 3.32 -22.51 -5.83
N PRO A 30 3.71 -23.61 -6.48
CA PRO A 30 5.06 -23.77 -7.04
C PRO A 30 5.48 -22.71 -8.06
N GLY A 31 4.52 -21.98 -8.65
CA GLY A 31 4.78 -20.88 -9.56
C GLY A 31 4.91 -19.51 -8.89
N ALA A 32 4.90 -19.46 -7.56
CA ALA A 32 5.10 -18.20 -6.85
C ALA A 32 6.51 -17.65 -7.10
N VAL A 33 6.57 -16.36 -7.48
CA VAL A 33 7.83 -15.68 -7.79
C VAL A 33 8.63 -15.49 -6.49
N ASP A 34 9.85 -16.01 -6.46
CA ASP A 34 10.81 -15.91 -5.35
C ASP A 34 12.05 -15.06 -5.69
N GLN A 35 12.26 -14.80 -6.96
CA GLN A 35 13.34 -13.93 -7.44
C GLN A 35 12.79 -12.74 -8.20
N ILE A 36 13.44 -11.61 -8.05
CA ILE A 36 13.11 -10.37 -8.76
C ILE A 36 14.33 -9.87 -9.54
N PRO A 37 14.13 -9.26 -10.73
CA PRO A 37 15.19 -8.59 -11.44
C PRO A 37 15.81 -7.47 -10.60
N LEU A 38 17.12 -7.28 -10.69
CA LEU A 38 17.80 -6.16 -10.00
C LEU A 38 17.29 -4.80 -10.46
N GLU A 39 16.89 -4.67 -11.73
CA GLU A 39 16.26 -3.47 -12.27
C GLU A 39 15.01 -3.04 -11.49
N PHE A 40 14.24 -4.01 -10.97
CA PHE A 40 13.08 -3.72 -10.13
C PHE A 40 13.46 -2.99 -8.83
N ILE A 41 14.64 -3.28 -8.30
CA ILE A 41 15.16 -2.63 -7.09
C ILE A 41 15.50 -1.18 -7.41
N ASP A 42 16.21 -0.94 -8.53
CA ASP A 42 16.57 0.40 -8.97
C ASP A 42 15.32 1.25 -9.24
N ASP A 43 14.32 0.68 -9.92
CA ASP A 43 13.04 1.34 -10.18
C ASP A 43 12.28 1.66 -8.88
N THR A 44 12.30 0.73 -7.91
CA THR A 44 11.66 0.94 -6.60
C THR A 44 12.37 2.04 -5.81
N LEU A 45 13.70 2.05 -5.79
CA LEU A 45 14.49 3.09 -5.13
C LEU A 45 14.36 4.46 -5.82
N GLY A 46 14.10 4.47 -7.12
CA GLY A 46 13.82 5.69 -7.90
C GLY A 46 12.38 6.19 -7.81
N PHE A 47 11.47 5.44 -7.19
CA PHE A 47 10.06 5.82 -7.07
C PHE A 47 9.82 6.68 -5.84
N HIS A 48 9.57 7.97 -6.05
CA HIS A 48 9.35 8.97 -5.01
C HIS A 48 7.96 9.61 -5.14
N PRO A 49 6.90 8.95 -4.67
CA PRO A 49 5.53 9.46 -4.79
C PRO A 49 5.32 10.80 -4.06
N GLU A 50 6.08 11.06 -3.01
CA GLU A 50 6.05 12.32 -2.27
C GLU A 50 6.45 13.55 -3.11
N TRP A 51 7.19 13.36 -4.21
CA TRP A 51 7.60 14.46 -5.11
C TRP A 51 6.51 14.87 -6.10
N ILE A 52 5.46 14.06 -6.22
CA ILE A 52 4.40 14.28 -7.21
C ILE A 52 2.99 14.22 -6.63
N VAL A 53 2.83 13.85 -5.36
CA VAL A 53 1.51 13.68 -4.72
C VAL A 53 0.70 14.99 -4.67
N ASP A 54 1.37 16.15 -4.60
CA ASP A 54 0.77 17.48 -4.69
C ASP A 54 0.02 17.72 -6.01
N LYS A 55 0.48 17.08 -7.10
CA LYS A 55 -0.12 17.18 -8.44
C LYS A 55 -1.42 16.39 -8.60
N ILE A 56 -1.82 15.63 -7.60
CA ILE A 56 -3.16 15.01 -7.57
C ILE A 56 -4.24 16.08 -7.47
N ALA A 57 -4.00 17.14 -6.70
CA ALA A 57 -4.95 18.24 -6.55
C ALA A 57 -5.30 18.88 -7.90
N PRO A 58 -6.54 19.33 -8.10
CA PRO A 58 -7.65 19.39 -7.15
C PRO A 58 -8.48 18.08 -7.05
N ARG A 59 -7.97 16.95 -7.54
CA ARG A 59 -8.65 15.66 -7.40
C ARG A 59 -8.58 15.19 -5.95
N PRO A 60 -9.71 14.74 -5.36
CA PRO A 60 -9.75 14.25 -3.99
C PRO A 60 -8.87 13.00 -3.79
N VAL A 61 -8.11 12.97 -2.69
CA VAL A 61 -7.27 11.83 -2.31
C VAL A 61 -7.55 11.38 -0.88
N LEU A 62 -7.73 10.08 -0.68
CA LEU A 62 -7.90 9.44 0.63
C LEU A 62 -6.73 8.52 0.90
N PHE A 63 -6.06 8.73 2.03
CA PHE A 63 -5.04 7.84 2.58
C PHE A 63 -5.64 7.05 3.72
N ILE A 64 -5.39 5.74 3.76
CA ILE A 64 -5.75 4.86 4.88
C ILE A 64 -4.51 4.06 5.24
N THR A 65 -4.12 4.10 6.50
CA THR A 65 -2.98 3.36 7.03
C THR A 65 -3.32 2.71 8.37
N CYS A 66 -2.48 1.81 8.83
CA CYS A 66 -2.60 1.13 10.12
C CYS A 66 -1.47 1.55 11.05
N ASP A 67 -1.75 1.72 12.34
CA ASP A 67 -0.75 2.18 13.30
C ASP A 67 0.23 1.09 13.77
N ASP A 68 -0.08 -0.20 13.57
CA ASP A 68 0.85 -1.33 13.82
C ASP A 68 1.31 -2.00 12.50
N ASP A 69 1.35 -1.23 11.41
CA ASP A 69 1.90 -1.70 10.13
C ASP A 69 3.43 -1.69 10.19
N ARG A 70 4.02 -2.89 10.16
CA ARG A 70 5.47 -3.08 10.23
C ARG A 70 6.14 -3.25 8.87
N LEU A 71 5.34 -3.43 7.84
CA LEU A 71 5.84 -3.51 6.47
C LEU A 71 5.89 -2.14 5.81
N VAL A 72 4.82 -1.36 5.97
CA VAL A 72 4.71 0.02 5.49
C VAL A 72 4.36 0.90 6.69
N PRO A 73 5.35 1.51 7.34
CA PRO A 73 5.13 2.34 8.53
C PRO A 73 4.11 3.45 8.28
N PRO A 74 3.23 3.78 9.24
CA PRO A 74 2.19 4.80 9.06
C PRO A 74 2.77 6.18 8.70
N GLU A 75 4.00 6.46 9.09
CA GLU A 75 4.73 7.70 8.78
C GLU A 75 4.86 7.95 7.28
N GLU A 76 4.92 6.90 6.47
CA GLU A 76 4.95 7.01 5.00
C GLU A 76 3.65 7.62 4.48
N SER A 77 2.50 7.14 4.96
CA SER A 77 1.20 7.69 4.60
C SER A 77 0.98 9.09 5.17
N GLU A 78 1.49 9.38 6.35
CA GLU A 78 1.45 10.70 6.97
C GLU A 78 2.29 11.71 6.16
N SER A 79 3.46 11.29 5.70
CA SER A 79 4.32 12.10 4.83
C SER A 79 3.62 12.42 3.50
N LEU A 80 3.05 11.42 2.83
CA LEU A 80 2.28 11.64 1.60
C LEU A 80 1.09 12.57 1.83
N TYR A 81 0.36 12.37 2.93
CA TYR A 81 -0.74 13.25 3.29
C TYR A 81 -0.28 14.70 3.54
N ALA A 82 0.86 14.89 4.20
CA ALA A 82 1.40 16.22 4.45
C ALA A 82 1.71 16.97 3.14
N HIS A 83 2.25 16.27 2.13
CA HIS A 83 2.62 16.84 0.83
C HIS A 83 1.45 16.96 -0.16
N ALA A 84 0.40 16.16 0.00
CA ALA A 84 -0.77 16.20 -0.90
C ALA A 84 -1.50 17.54 -0.80
N GLY A 85 -2.06 18.00 -1.94
CA GLY A 85 -2.96 19.15 -1.99
C GLY A 85 -4.42 18.78 -1.64
N GLU A 86 -5.24 19.81 -1.38
CA GLU A 86 -6.67 19.62 -1.08
C GLU A 86 -7.50 19.30 -2.35
N PRO A 87 -8.62 18.57 -2.19
CA PRO A 87 -9.16 17.98 -0.97
C PRO A 87 -8.48 16.65 -0.63
N LYS A 88 -8.10 16.48 0.63
CA LYS A 88 -7.42 15.27 1.11
C LYS A 88 -7.95 14.80 2.46
N LYS A 89 -7.78 13.51 2.76
CA LYS A 89 -8.11 12.93 4.06
C LYS A 89 -7.14 11.82 4.40
N LEU A 90 -6.76 11.72 5.68
CA LEU A 90 -6.01 10.62 6.24
C LEU A 90 -6.85 9.90 7.30
N ILE A 91 -6.85 8.57 7.27
CA ILE A 91 -7.45 7.72 8.29
C ILE A 91 -6.37 6.77 8.78
N VAL A 92 -6.15 6.75 10.10
CA VAL A 92 -5.25 5.82 10.77
C VAL A 92 -6.08 4.80 11.54
N LEU A 93 -6.05 3.55 11.08
CA LEU A 93 -6.75 2.43 11.72
C LEU A 93 -5.94 1.96 12.93
N LYS A 94 -6.56 1.90 14.10
CA LYS A 94 -5.90 1.60 15.36
C LYS A 94 -5.89 0.11 15.68
N GLY A 95 -4.71 -0.40 16.06
CA GLY A 95 -4.54 -1.79 16.48
C GLY A 95 -4.55 -2.82 15.36
N TRP A 96 -4.31 -2.39 14.12
CA TRP A 96 -4.26 -3.26 12.95
C TRP A 96 -2.90 -3.21 12.27
N GLY A 97 -2.47 -4.35 11.74
CA GLY A 97 -1.25 -4.48 10.92
C GLY A 97 -1.56 -4.51 9.44
N HIS A 98 -0.50 -4.70 8.64
CA HIS A 98 -0.54 -4.60 7.18
C HIS A 98 -1.56 -5.54 6.50
N TYR A 99 -1.62 -6.80 6.94
CA TYR A 99 -2.41 -7.85 6.26
C TYR A 99 -3.83 -8.00 6.81
N GLU A 100 -4.14 -7.42 7.95
CA GLU A 100 -5.42 -7.59 8.63
C GLU A 100 -6.55 -6.80 7.95
N VAL A 101 -6.19 -5.75 7.21
CA VAL A 101 -7.14 -4.90 6.48
C VAL A 101 -7.89 -5.59 5.34
N TYR A 102 -7.46 -6.78 4.94
CA TYR A 102 -8.09 -7.51 3.83
C TYR A 102 -9.30 -8.35 4.25
N THR A 103 -9.53 -8.54 5.55
CA THR A 103 -10.62 -9.39 6.07
C THR A 103 -11.23 -8.84 7.35
N GLY A 104 -12.41 -9.38 7.70
CA GLY A 104 -13.03 -9.17 9.01
C GLY A 104 -13.39 -7.71 9.32
N GLU A 105 -13.16 -7.32 10.58
CA GLU A 105 -13.52 -5.99 11.09
C GLU A 105 -12.62 -4.89 10.54
N ALA A 106 -11.32 -5.13 10.42
CA ALA A 106 -10.40 -4.17 9.84
C ALA A 106 -10.79 -3.82 8.39
N PHE A 107 -11.22 -4.81 7.59
CA PHE A 107 -11.72 -4.58 6.24
C PHE A 107 -12.93 -3.65 6.21
N ARG A 108 -13.88 -3.80 7.17
CA ARG A 108 -15.04 -2.89 7.25
C ARG A 108 -14.62 -1.46 7.54
N GLN A 109 -13.65 -1.27 8.43
CA GLN A 109 -13.10 0.04 8.76
C GLN A 109 -12.37 0.71 7.59
N VAL A 110 -11.91 -0.06 6.62
CA VAL A 110 -11.38 0.45 5.34
C VAL A 110 -12.52 0.79 4.37
N ILE A 111 -13.45 -0.14 4.17
CA ILE A 111 -14.48 -0.05 3.13
C ILE A 111 -15.48 1.06 3.39
N GLU A 112 -15.96 1.21 4.62
CA GLU A 112 -17.00 2.20 4.96
C GLU A 112 -16.55 3.64 4.64
N PRO A 113 -15.39 4.12 5.14
CA PRO A 113 -14.93 5.46 4.80
C PRO A 113 -14.53 5.61 3.33
N THR A 114 -14.05 4.55 2.68
CA THR A 114 -13.73 4.56 1.26
C THR A 114 -14.98 4.79 0.42
N LEU A 115 -16.05 4.05 0.68
CA LEU A 115 -17.34 4.24 -0.03
C LEU A 115 -17.91 5.63 0.21
N SER A 116 -17.90 6.10 1.46
CA SER A 116 -18.35 7.45 1.81
C SER A 116 -17.53 8.52 1.07
N TRP A 117 -16.21 8.34 0.98
CA TRP A 117 -15.33 9.25 0.25
C TRP A 117 -15.67 9.30 -1.24
N TYR A 118 -15.87 8.15 -1.87
CA TYR A 118 -16.28 8.08 -3.28
C TYR A 118 -17.66 8.69 -3.51
N GLN A 119 -18.63 8.41 -2.66
CA GLN A 119 -19.98 8.99 -2.78
C GLN A 119 -19.97 10.52 -2.70
N THR A 120 -19.10 11.07 -1.87
CA THR A 120 -18.97 12.52 -1.70
C THR A 120 -18.26 13.19 -2.88
N ASN A 121 -17.22 12.54 -3.40
CA ASN A 121 -16.27 13.17 -4.32
C ASN A 121 -16.42 12.73 -5.78
N LEU A 122 -17.14 11.62 -6.04
CA LEU A 122 -17.44 11.12 -7.38
C LEU A 122 -18.97 11.05 -7.57
N PRO A 123 -19.63 12.17 -7.88
CA PRO A 123 -21.07 12.17 -8.12
C PRO A 123 -21.40 11.21 -9.28
N ALA A 124 -22.46 10.41 -9.10
CA ALA A 124 -22.93 9.50 -10.12
C ALA A 124 -23.16 10.26 -11.44
N ARG A 125 -22.62 9.77 -12.54
CA ARG A 125 -23.01 10.26 -13.86
C ARG A 125 -24.48 9.97 -14.06
N PRO A 126 -25.30 10.95 -14.48
CA PRO A 126 -26.65 10.63 -14.92
C PRO A 126 -26.56 9.57 -16.00
N VAL A 127 -27.28 8.47 -15.80
CA VAL A 127 -27.46 7.45 -16.84
C VAL A 127 -28.37 8.12 -17.87
N GLY A 128 -27.78 8.51 -19.02
CA GLY A 128 -28.53 9.03 -20.16
C GLY A 128 -29.25 7.92 -20.89
#